data_80a8248f8c9008702882a83d556cf56a
#
_entry.id   80a8248f8c9008702882a83d556cf56a
#
_cell.length_a   1.000
_cell.length_b   1.000
_cell.length_c   1.000
_cell.angle_alpha   90.00
_cell.angle_beta   90.00
_cell.angle_gamma   90.00
#
_symmetry.space_group_name_H-M   'P 1'
#
loop_
_entity.id
_entity.type
_entity.pdbx_description
1 polymer ?
#
loop_
_entity_poly.entity_id
_entity_poly.type
_entity_poly.pdbx_seq_one_letter_code
_entity_poly.pdbx_strand_id
1 'polypeptide(L)'
;MSYIIVGLGNPGAEYENTRHNAGRLAVTNWAKAYQKEEELSDWKFDKLLNAQKATGEVFPHVGHGGIPHVRRGERRGEKKKLEKVLVLLPXXXMNNSGKSLKEKIKSVKMAEKLVVVHDDLDLPLGTIKMVFNRGSGGHKGLESIIKAIKTQAFIRIRLGVCPTTPTGKPKKPVGDKLVDFIVGEFKPDEAKIFKKIEKRTAEAIDLILGEGKERAMGEVNSNK
;
A
#
# COMPACT_ATOMS: atom_id res chain seq x y z
N MET A 1 9.34 17.02 -5.24
CA MET A 1 9.64 15.99 -4.22
C MET A 1 8.86 14.74 -4.60
N SER A 2 9.52 13.59 -4.72
CA SER A 2 8.89 12.34 -5.18
C SER A 2 8.03 11.71 -4.08
N TYR A 3 6.94 11.06 -4.45
CA TYR A 3 6.24 10.15 -3.55
C TYR A 3 7.07 8.86 -3.38
N ILE A 4 7.01 8.29 -2.19
CA ILE A 4 7.58 6.97 -1.90
C ILE A 4 6.40 6.05 -1.55
N ILE A 5 6.21 4.98 -2.32
CA ILE A 5 5.12 4.02 -2.12
C ILE A 5 5.74 2.71 -1.64
N VAL A 6 5.27 2.22 -0.49
CA VAL A 6 5.83 1.01 0.13
C VAL A 6 4.72 -0.03 0.31
N GLY A 7 4.94 -1.21 -0.24
CA GLY A 7 4.10 -2.37 0.03
C GLY A 7 4.75 -3.25 1.09
N LEU A 8 4.15 -3.35 2.27
CA LEU A 8 4.67 -4.18 3.35
C LEU A 8 4.38 -5.66 3.11
N GLY A 9 5.36 -6.49 3.40
CA GLY A 9 5.29 -7.94 3.28
C GLY A 9 6.66 -8.58 3.53
N ASN A 10 6.66 -9.84 3.86
CA ASN A 10 7.88 -10.64 4.03
C ASN A 10 8.38 -11.13 2.66
N PRO A 11 9.69 -11.17 2.44
CA PRO A 11 10.25 -11.81 1.25
C PRO A 11 10.22 -13.35 1.40
N GLY A 12 10.20 -14.03 0.28
CA GLY A 12 10.21 -15.51 0.22
C GLY A 12 8.92 -16.05 -0.36
N ALA A 13 9.06 -17.16 -1.13
CA ALA A 13 7.94 -17.81 -1.80
C ALA A 13 6.86 -18.28 -0.82
N GLU A 14 7.28 -18.69 0.38
CA GLU A 14 6.39 -19.16 1.45
C GLU A 14 5.45 -18.07 2.00
N TYR A 15 5.77 -16.79 1.75
CA TYR A 15 4.93 -15.67 2.21
C TYR A 15 4.13 -15.04 1.07
N GLU A 16 4.34 -15.47 -0.18
CA GLU A 16 3.89 -14.74 -1.37
C GLU A 16 2.39 -14.42 -1.34
N ASN A 17 1.57 -15.37 -0.92
CA ASN A 17 0.11 -15.23 -0.92
C ASN A 17 -0.49 -15.07 0.48
N THR A 18 0.34 -14.74 1.48
CA THR A 18 -0.15 -14.62 2.86
C THR A 18 -0.85 -13.28 3.11
N ARG A 19 -1.69 -13.26 4.17
CA ARG A 19 -2.38 -12.04 4.59
C ARG A 19 -1.40 -10.93 4.97
N HIS A 20 -0.25 -11.29 5.57
CA HIS A 20 0.77 -10.31 5.95
C HIS A 20 1.48 -9.69 4.72
N ASN A 21 1.34 -10.29 3.57
CA ASN A 21 1.86 -9.76 2.30
C ASN A 21 0.82 -8.94 1.52
N ALA A 22 -0.36 -8.69 2.07
CA ALA A 22 -1.43 -7.93 1.40
C ALA A 22 -0.93 -6.59 0.85
N GLY A 23 -0.13 -5.85 1.64
CA GLY A 23 0.44 -4.58 1.20
C GLY A 23 1.37 -4.73 0.01
N ARG A 24 2.26 -5.73 0.07
CA ARG A 24 3.19 -6.07 -1.00
C ARG A 24 2.46 -6.46 -2.29
N LEU A 25 1.45 -7.35 -2.17
CA LEU A 25 0.63 -7.79 -3.31
C LEU A 25 -0.06 -6.62 -4.00
N ALA A 26 -0.74 -5.77 -3.23
CA ALA A 26 -1.50 -4.65 -3.78
C ALA A 26 -0.60 -3.63 -4.49
N VAL A 27 0.58 -3.31 -3.91
CA VAL A 27 1.54 -2.37 -4.52
C VAL A 27 2.19 -2.98 -5.75
N THR A 28 2.51 -4.29 -5.73
CA THR A 28 3.04 -4.99 -6.91
C THR A 28 2.04 -4.94 -8.06
N ASN A 29 0.77 -5.18 -7.77
CA ASN A 29 -0.28 -5.15 -8.79
C ASN A 29 -0.47 -3.75 -9.37
N TRP A 30 -0.47 -2.71 -8.52
CA TRP A 30 -0.51 -1.31 -8.96
C TRP A 30 0.69 -0.97 -9.86
N ALA A 31 1.91 -1.29 -9.41
CA ALA A 31 3.14 -1.00 -10.16
C ALA A 31 3.16 -1.69 -11.53
N LYS A 32 2.67 -2.94 -11.60
CA LYS A 32 2.61 -3.73 -12.84
C LYS A 32 1.81 -3.01 -13.95
N ALA A 33 0.75 -2.29 -13.60
CA ALA A 33 -0.01 -1.51 -14.59
C ALA A 33 0.86 -0.42 -15.22
N TYR A 34 1.59 0.34 -14.40
CA TYR A 34 2.47 1.41 -14.87
C TYR A 34 3.75 0.90 -15.55
N GLN A 35 4.22 -0.30 -15.18
CA GLN A 35 5.33 -0.95 -15.88
C GLN A 35 4.95 -1.34 -17.32
N LYS A 36 3.72 -1.79 -17.55
CA LYS A 36 3.19 -2.09 -18.88
C LYS A 36 3.13 -0.85 -19.77
N GLU A 37 2.91 0.32 -19.19
CA GLU A 37 2.86 1.61 -19.90
C GLU A 37 4.23 2.29 -19.99
N GLU A 38 5.28 1.62 -19.52
CA GLU A 38 6.67 2.12 -19.48
C GLU A 38 6.84 3.40 -18.62
N GLU A 39 5.88 3.69 -17.74
CA GLU A 39 5.94 4.82 -16.80
C GLU A 39 6.73 4.48 -15.53
N LEU A 40 6.85 3.18 -15.21
CA LEU A 40 7.69 2.67 -14.11
C LEU A 40 8.72 1.69 -14.67
N SER A 41 9.92 1.73 -14.13
CA SER A 41 10.97 0.75 -14.45
C SER A 41 10.57 -0.66 -13.97
N ASP A 42 11.20 -1.67 -14.52
CA ASP A 42 11.17 -3.01 -13.96
C ASP A 42 11.74 -3.02 -12.54
N TRP A 43 11.36 -4.03 -11.78
CA TRP A 43 11.89 -4.24 -10.43
C TRP A 43 13.40 -4.52 -10.48
N LYS A 44 14.16 -3.82 -9.63
CA LYS A 44 15.60 -4.05 -9.43
C LYS A 44 15.88 -4.10 -7.94
N PHE A 45 16.71 -5.05 -7.52
CA PHE A 45 17.12 -5.13 -6.12
C PHE A 45 18.10 -3.99 -5.81
N ASP A 46 17.76 -3.18 -4.82
CA ASP A 46 18.61 -2.11 -4.31
C ASP A 46 19.25 -2.56 -3.00
N LYS A 47 20.55 -2.82 -3.03
CA LYS A 47 21.32 -3.34 -1.89
C LYS A 47 21.35 -2.36 -0.70
N LEU A 48 21.43 -1.05 -0.97
CA LEU A 48 21.45 -0.03 0.09
C LEU A 48 20.12 0.04 0.84
N LEU A 49 19.02 -0.06 0.11
CA LEU A 49 17.67 -0.02 0.69
C LEU A 49 17.19 -1.39 1.17
N ASN A 50 17.89 -2.45 0.77
CA ASN A 50 17.47 -3.82 0.99
C ASN A 50 15.99 -4.01 0.59
N ALA A 51 15.70 -3.66 -0.67
CA ALA A 51 14.33 -3.67 -1.21
C ALA A 51 14.35 -3.91 -2.72
N GLN A 52 13.29 -4.52 -3.24
CA GLN A 52 12.97 -4.40 -4.66
C GLN A 52 12.50 -2.97 -4.90
N LYS A 53 13.01 -2.34 -5.93
CA LYS A 53 12.79 -0.93 -6.25
C LYS A 53 12.33 -0.77 -7.69
N ALA A 54 11.31 0.05 -7.91
CA ALA A 54 10.94 0.57 -9.22
C ALA A 54 10.84 2.10 -9.12
N THR A 55 11.20 2.81 -10.17
CA THR A 55 11.17 4.27 -10.21
C THR A 55 10.58 4.75 -11.54
N GLY A 56 9.97 5.91 -11.51
CA GLY A 56 9.44 6.49 -12.74
C GLY A 56 8.70 7.80 -12.51
N GLU A 57 8.08 8.24 -13.57
CA GLU A 57 7.18 9.39 -13.59
C GLU A 57 5.84 8.89 -14.13
N VAL A 58 4.80 8.98 -13.30
CA VAL A 58 3.50 8.40 -13.62
C VAL A 58 2.44 9.48 -13.81
N PHE A 59 1.51 9.23 -14.73
CA PHE A 59 0.26 10.00 -14.84
C PHE A 59 -0.83 9.25 -14.06
N PRO A 60 -1.20 9.72 -12.86
CA PRO A 60 -2.18 8.99 -12.05
C PRO A 60 -3.52 8.85 -12.79
N HIS A 61 -4.07 7.64 -12.77
CA HIS A 61 -5.35 7.33 -13.41
C HIS A 61 -6.53 7.78 -12.52
N VAL A 62 -6.72 9.08 -12.37
CA VAL A 62 -7.81 9.64 -11.57
C VAL A 62 -9.08 9.68 -12.41
N GLY A 63 -10.01 8.76 -12.15
CA GLY A 63 -11.28 8.71 -12.90
C GLY A 63 -12.34 7.87 -12.21
N HIS A 64 -13.56 8.34 -12.24
CA HIS A 64 -14.69 7.62 -11.63
C HIS A 64 -14.96 6.30 -12.37
N GLY A 65 -14.89 5.19 -11.66
CA GLY A 65 -15.42 3.90 -12.10
C GLY A 65 -14.48 2.93 -12.82
N GLY A 66 -13.28 2.78 -12.34
CA GLY A 66 -12.59 1.49 -12.31
C GLY A 66 -12.35 0.74 -13.62
N ILE A 67 -11.72 1.37 -14.63
CA ILE A 67 -11.06 0.62 -15.70
C ILE A 67 -9.67 1.21 -15.91
N PRO A 68 -8.59 0.43 -15.65
CA PRO A 68 -7.22 0.97 -15.69
C PRO A 68 -6.67 1.30 -17.07
N HIS A 69 -7.40 1.17 -18.15
CA HIS A 69 -6.82 1.22 -19.49
C HIS A 69 -7.56 2.06 -20.52
N VAL A 70 -8.35 3.05 -20.10
CA VAL A 70 -8.93 3.95 -21.10
C VAL A 70 -8.33 5.34 -20.92
N ARG A 71 -7.45 5.71 -21.84
CA ARG A 71 -7.17 7.12 -22.11
C ARG A 71 -8.50 7.76 -22.54
N ARG A 72 -9.36 8.05 -21.58
CA ARG A 72 -10.59 8.78 -21.90
C ARG A 72 -10.20 10.22 -22.18
N GLY A 73 -10.65 10.70 -23.32
CA GLY A 73 -10.29 11.97 -23.89
C GLY A 73 -10.19 13.11 -22.89
N GLU A 74 -9.15 13.86 -23.07
CA GLU A 74 -8.82 15.05 -22.28
C GLU A 74 -10.05 15.92 -22.06
N ARG A 75 -10.42 16.13 -20.80
CA ARG A 75 -11.26 17.31 -20.51
C ARG A 75 -10.40 18.52 -20.83
N ARG A 76 -10.83 19.28 -21.81
CA ARG A 76 -10.14 20.51 -22.22
C ARG A 76 -9.83 21.37 -21.00
N GLY A 77 -8.54 21.50 -20.65
CA GLY A 77 -8.05 22.44 -19.64
C GLY A 77 -7.43 21.89 -18.37
N GLU A 78 -7.52 20.58 -18.08
CA GLU A 78 -6.81 20.01 -16.93
C GLU A 78 -5.42 19.50 -17.34
N LYS A 79 -4.39 20.18 -16.87
CA LYS A 79 -3.01 19.72 -17.02
C LYS A 79 -2.82 18.49 -16.10
N LYS A 80 -2.79 17.29 -16.67
CA LYS A 80 -2.38 16.11 -15.94
C LYS A 80 -0.97 16.34 -15.40
N LYS A 81 -0.83 16.21 -14.09
CA LYS A 81 0.45 16.42 -13.43
C LYS A 81 1.21 15.12 -13.35
N LEU A 82 2.39 15.13 -13.94
CA LEU A 82 3.33 14.02 -13.86
C LEU A 82 3.92 13.94 -12.44
N GLU A 83 3.81 12.80 -11.80
CA GLU A 83 4.33 12.61 -10.43
C GLU A 83 5.50 11.65 -10.41
N LYS A 84 6.62 12.11 -9.86
CA LYS A 84 7.80 11.26 -9.64
C LYS A 84 7.54 10.30 -8.49
N VAL A 85 7.76 9.02 -8.73
CA VAL A 85 7.52 7.98 -7.71
C VAL A 85 8.73 7.06 -7.55
N LEU A 86 8.92 6.63 -6.30
CA LEU A 86 9.83 5.55 -5.91
C LEU A 86 8.96 4.49 -5.25
N VAL A 87 8.95 3.29 -5.81
CA VAL A 87 8.18 2.16 -5.26
C VAL A 87 9.15 1.19 -4.60
N LEU A 88 8.87 0.77 -3.38
CA LEU A 88 9.73 -0.12 -2.60
C LEU A 88 8.92 -1.31 -2.05
N LEU A 89 9.50 -2.50 -2.20
CA LEU A 89 9.04 -3.73 -1.55
C LEU A 89 10.18 -4.22 -0.67
N PRO A 90 10.15 -3.92 0.63
CA PRO A 90 11.24 -4.32 1.54
C PRO A 90 11.56 -5.80 1.48
N UNK A 91 12.73 -6.12 1.35
CA UNK A 91 13.20 -7.43 1.26
C UNK A 91 13.71 -7.92 2.56
N UNK A 92 13.55 -7.20 3.87
CA UNK A 92 13.78 -7.60 5.18
C UNK A 92 12.58 -8.27 5.72
N UNK A 93 12.51 -8.87 6.73
CA UNK A 93 11.47 -9.38 7.51
C UNK A 93 10.67 -8.25 7.92
N MET A 94 9.34 -8.48 8.24
CA MET A 94 8.38 -7.39 8.52
C MET A 94 8.88 -6.39 9.58
N ASN A 95 9.39 -6.91 10.66
CA ASN A 95 9.91 -6.10 11.77
C ASN A 95 11.18 -5.29 11.45
N ASN A 96 11.70 -5.44 10.25
CA ASN A 96 12.88 -4.70 9.77
C ASN A 96 12.58 -3.77 8.59
N SER A 97 11.30 -3.63 8.21
CA SER A 97 10.87 -2.85 7.03
C SER A 97 11.40 -1.40 7.03
N GLY A 98 11.57 -0.81 8.20
CA GLY A 98 12.08 0.57 8.34
C GLY A 98 13.49 0.78 7.80
N LYS A 99 14.30 -0.28 7.73
CA LYS A 99 15.67 -0.18 7.19
C LYS A 99 15.66 0.30 5.73
N SER A 100 14.66 -0.10 4.96
CA SER A 100 14.51 0.30 3.55
C SER A 100 14.18 1.80 3.37
N LEU A 101 13.80 2.48 4.44
CA LEU A 101 13.35 3.88 4.37
C LEU A 101 14.30 4.86 5.07
N LYS A 102 15.13 4.38 5.99
CA LYS A 102 15.99 5.22 6.81
C LYS A 102 16.87 6.18 5.99
N GLU A 103 17.41 5.70 4.88
CA GLU A 103 18.29 6.50 4.02
C GLU A 103 17.52 7.43 3.06
N LYS A 104 16.24 7.18 2.84
CA LYS A 104 15.41 7.96 1.92
C LYS A 104 14.61 9.06 2.61
N ILE A 105 14.27 8.89 3.88
CA ILE A 105 13.42 9.84 4.61
C ILE A 105 14.21 10.45 5.77
N LYS A 106 14.60 11.71 5.58
CA LYS A 106 15.44 12.46 6.53
C LYS A 106 14.70 13.61 7.22
N SER A 107 13.43 13.82 6.91
CA SER A 107 12.63 14.88 7.52
C SER A 107 11.15 14.53 7.53
N VAL A 108 10.38 15.20 8.39
CA VAL A 108 8.92 15.06 8.47
C VAL A 108 8.28 15.41 7.12
N LYS A 109 8.75 16.48 6.47
CA LYS A 109 8.24 16.90 5.16
C LYS A 109 8.42 15.81 4.09
N MET A 110 9.51 15.05 4.15
CA MET A 110 9.70 13.89 3.25
C MET A 110 8.76 12.75 3.63
N ALA A 111 8.55 12.52 4.93
CA ALA A 111 7.64 11.48 5.42
C ALA A 111 6.20 11.72 4.99
N GLU A 112 5.76 12.98 4.85
CA GLU A 112 4.42 13.32 4.38
C GLU A 112 4.14 12.84 2.94
N LYS A 113 5.19 12.55 2.16
CA LYS A 113 5.10 11.97 0.81
C LYS A 113 5.31 10.44 0.82
N LEU A 114 5.38 9.81 1.98
CA LEU A 114 5.44 8.36 2.13
C LEU A 114 4.03 7.78 2.21
N VAL A 115 3.75 6.80 1.36
CA VAL A 115 2.50 6.01 1.37
C VAL A 115 2.88 4.58 1.73
N VAL A 116 2.38 4.08 2.85
CA VAL A 116 2.61 2.70 3.29
C VAL A 116 1.31 1.90 3.15
N VAL A 117 1.36 0.84 2.37
CA VAL A 117 0.23 -0.09 2.18
C VAL A 117 0.51 -1.33 3.03
N HIS A 118 -0.46 -1.71 3.87
CA HIS A 118 -0.26 -2.83 4.80
C HIS A 118 -1.58 -3.52 5.18
N ASP A 119 -1.50 -4.74 5.65
CA ASP A 119 -2.61 -5.50 6.19
C ASP A 119 -3.09 -4.93 7.53
N ASP A 120 -4.36 -5.13 7.83
CA ASP A 120 -4.94 -4.64 9.08
C ASP A 120 -5.99 -5.61 9.62
N LEU A 121 -5.74 -6.11 10.83
CA LEU A 121 -6.60 -7.08 11.51
C LEU A 121 -7.84 -6.45 12.17
N ASP A 122 -7.84 -5.13 12.31
CA ASP A 122 -8.99 -4.42 12.89
C ASP A 122 -10.00 -3.99 11.83
N LEU A 123 -9.75 -4.37 10.55
CA LEU A 123 -10.64 -4.09 9.44
C LEU A 123 -11.16 -5.40 8.82
N PRO A 124 -12.47 -5.47 8.51
CA PRO A 124 -13.02 -6.61 7.79
C PRO A 124 -12.36 -6.80 6.42
N LEU A 125 -12.20 -8.06 6.02
CA LEU A 125 -11.78 -8.38 4.65
C LEU A 125 -12.75 -7.74 3.64
N GLY A 126 -12.22 -7.11 2.62
CA GLY A 126 -13.00 -6.35 1.65
C GLY A 126 -12.99 -4.83 1.90
N THR A 127 -12.50 -4.40 3.05
CA THR A 127 -12.48 -2.98 3.44
C THR A 127 -11.09 -2.39 3.27
N ILE A 128 -11.03 -1.14 2.82
CA ILE A 128 -9.80 -0.34 2.90
C ILE A 128 -10.08 0.94 3.67
N LYS A 129 -9.07 1.45 4.36
CA LYS A 129 -9.12 2.77 5.02
C LYS A 129 -7.81 3.51 4.83
N MET A 130 -7.91 4.82 4.68
CA MET A 130 -6.74 5.69 4.67
C MET A 130 -6.65 6.45 5.97
N VAL A 131 -5.42 6.57 6.50
CA VAL A 131 -5.14 7.39 7.68
C VAL A 131 -3.80 8.11 7.50
N PHE A 132 -3.65 9.22 8.19
CA PHE A 132 -2.41 10.00 8.24
C PHE A 132 -2.05 10.25 9.70
N ASN A 133 -0.74 10.20 10.02
CA ASN A 133 -0.20 10.56 11.34
C ASN A 133 -0.84 9.76 12.49
N ARG A 134 -0.72 8.43 12.43
CA ARG A 134 -1.27 7.51 13.45
C ARG A 134 -0.19 6.56 13.99
N GLY A 135 -0.39 6.02 15.18
CA GLY A 135 0.45 4.96 15.76
C GLY A 135 0.35 3.63 14.99
N SER A 136 1.24 2.70 15.26
CA SER A 136 1.37 1.45 14.49
C SER A 136 0.16 0.51 14.58
N GLY A 137 -0.65 0.61 15.64
CA GLY A 137 -1.71 -0.36 15.91
C GLY A 137 -1.16 -1.77 16.19
N GLY A 138 0.11 -1.88 16.59
CA GLY A 138 0.77 -3.17 16.86
C GLY A 138 1.36 -3.83 15.61
N HIS A 139 1.21 -3.24 14.42
CA HIS A 139 1.75 -3.80 13.17
C HIS A 139 3.28 -3.65 13.15
N LYS A 140 4.01 -4.77 13.16
CA LYS A 140 5.47 -4.80 13.31
C LYS A 140 6.22 -4.03 12.21
N GLY A 141 5.73 -4.06 10.98
CA GLY A 141 6.31 -3.29 9.88
C GLY A 141 6.19 -1.78 10.11
N LEU A 142 5.02 -1.33 10.58
CA LEU A 142 4.79 0.09 10.89
C LEU A 142 5.65 0.54 12.10
N GLU A 143 5.76 -0.30 13.13
CA GLU A 143 6.65 -0.01 14.28
C GLU A 143 8.08 0.22 13.81
N SER A 144 8.56 -0.68 12.94
CA SER A 144 9.90 -0.59 12.36
C SER A 144 10.10 0.72 11.57
N ILE A 145 9.12 1.08 10.74
CA ILE A 145 9.17 2.31 9.94
C ILE A 145 9.21 3.54 10.88
N ILE A 146 8.25 3.65 11.81
CA ILE A 146 8.17 4.79 12.74
C ILE A 146 9.49 4.96 13.51
N LYS A 147 10.05 3.87 14.01
CA LYS A 147 11.33 3.86 14.73
C LYS A 147 12.48 4.35 13.82
N ALA A 148 12.51 3.88 12.57
CA ALA A 148 13.60 4.18 11.63
C ALA A 148 13.60 5.63 11.15
N ILE A 149 12.42 6.20 10.83
CA ILE A 149 12.28 7.56 10.31
C ILE A 149 11.91 8.60 11.39
N LYS A 150 11.70 8.16 12.63
CA LYS A 150 11.42 8.97 13.83
C LYS A 150 10.18 9.86 13.72
N THR A 151 9.19 9.41 12.93
CA THR A 151 7.91 10.12 12.79
C THR A 151 6.82 9.14 12.36
N GLN A 152 5.58 9.46 12.70
CA GLN A 152 4.40 8.74 12.20
C GLN A 152 3.61 9.58 11.18
N ALA A 153 4.14 10.74 10.79
CA ALA A 153 3.50 11.69 9.87
C ALA A 153 3.62 11.23 8.42
N PHE A 154 3.03 10.06 8.10
CA PHE A 154 2.94 9.49 6.76
C PHE A 154 1.55 8.91 6.48
N ILE A 155 1.26 8.74 5.21
CA ILE A 155 -0.01 8.22 4.71
C ILE A 155 0.00 6.68 4.83
N ARG A 156 -1.12 6.10 5.25
CA ARG A 156 -1.29 4.64 5.24
C ARG A 156 -2.57 4.26 4.54
N ILE A 157 -2.46 3.22 3.73
CA ILE A 157 -3.61 2.50 3.18
C ILE A 157 -3.68 1.19 3.93
N ARG A 158 -4.72 1.03 4.75
CA ARG A 158 -4.96 -0.12 5.63
C ARG A 158 -5.89 -1.08 4.90
N LEU A 159 -5.41 -2.29 4.67
CA LEU A 159 -6.14 -3.35 3.95
C LEU A 159 -6.73 -4.34 4.93
N GLY A 160 -8.05 -4.41 5.02
CA GLY A 160 -8.72 -5.37 5.89
C GLY A 160 -8.47 -6.80 5.42
N VAL A 161 -7.95 -7.63 6.34
CA VAL A 161 -7.66 -9.04 6.07
C VAL A 161 -8.40 -9.98 7.02
N CYS A 162 -9.20 -9.42 7.92
CA CYS A 162 -9.86 -10.19 8.98
C CYS A 162 -11.23 -10.70 8.52
N PRO A 163 -11.55 -12.00 8.67
CA PRO A 163 -12.90 -12.47 8.39
C PRO A 163 -13.91 -11.80 9.33
N THR A 164 -15.17 -11.80 8.95
CA THR A 164 -16.21 -11.12 9.71
C THR A 164 -17.06 -12.10 10.51
N THR A 165 -17.61 -11.60 11.62
CA THR A 165 -18.72 -12.24 12.32
C THR A 165 -20.01 -12.06 11.49
N PRO A 166 -21.09 -12.77 11.82
CA PRO A 166 -22.39 -12.53 11.18
C PRO A 166 -22.90 -11.09 11.31
N THR A 167 -22.41 -10.34 12.30
CA THR A 167 -22.75 -8.92 12.50
C THR A 167 -21.80 -7.97 11.78
N GLY A 168 -20.89 -8.48 10.94
CA GLY A 168 -19.98 -7.67 10.13
C GLY A 168 -18.74 -7.15 10.87
N LYS A 169 -18.54 -7.52 12.14
CA LYS A 169 -17.34 -7.11 12.89
C LYS A 169 -16.14 -8.02 12.56
N PRO A 170 -14.91 -7.48 12.57
CA PRO A 170 -13.72 -8.34 12.38
C PRO A 170 -13.63 -9.44 13.43
N LYS A 171 -13.43 -10.68 13.01
CA LYS A 171 -13.22 -11.83 13.89
C LYS A 171 -11.71 -12.05 14.07
N LYS A 172 -11.10 -11.15 14.84
CA LYS A 172 -9.65 -11.12 15.04
C LYS A 172 -9.18 -12.31 15.88
N PRO A 173 -8.23 -13.12 15.40
CA PRO A 173 -7.61 -14.16 16.22
C PRO A 173 -6.83 -13.54 17.38
N VAL A 174 -6.68 -14.28 18.45
CA VAL A 174 -5.97 -13.85 19.66
C VAL A 174 -4.85 -14.83 20.01
N GLY A 175 -3.86 -14.35 20.74
CA GLY A 175 -2.74 -15.16 21.21
C GLY A 175 -1.94 -15.75 20.04
N ASP A 176 -1.49 -16.97 20.19
CA ASP A 176 -0.62 -17.65 19.22
C ASP A 176 -1.29 -17.83 17.85
N LYS A 177 -2.61 -17.97 17.83
CA LYS A 177 -3.38 -18.11 16.58
C LYS A 177 -3.30 -16.88 15.68
N LEU A 178 -2.94 -15.72 16.23
CA LEU A 178 -2.82 -14.48 15.45
C LEU A 178 -1.66 -14.56 14.46
N VAL A 179 -0.52 -15.09 14.92
CA VAL A 179 0.67 -15.25 14.05
C VAL A 179 0.36 -16.22 12.92
N ASP A 180 -0.16 -17.40 13.26
CA ASP A 180 -0.52 -18.44 12.27
C ASP A 180 -1.52 -17.89 11.24
N PHE A 181 -2.50 -17.10 11.70
CA PHE A 181 -3.51 -16.52 10.83
C PHE A 181 -2.89 -15.53 9.82
N ILE A 182 -2.03 -14.63 10.32
CA ILE A 182 -1.52 -13.53 9.48
C ILE A 182 -0.49 -14.03 8.45
N VAL A 183 0.29 -15.08 8.80
CA VAL A 183 1.22 -15.71 7.85
C VAL A 183 0.54 -16.79 7.01
N GLY A 184 -0.73 -17.08 7.27
CA GLY A 184 -1.53 -18.00 6.48
C GLY A 184 -2.01 -17.35 5.18
N GLU A 185 -2.19 -18.18 4.16
CA GLU A 185 -2.68 -17.75 2.84
C GLU A 185 -4.16 -17.39 2.88
N PHE A 186 -4.58 -16.52 1.98
CA PHE A 186 -5.99 -16.29 1.70
C PHE A 186 -6.63 -17.57 1.17
N LYS A 187 -7.81 -17.92 1.69
CA LYS A 187 -8.64 -18.99 1.13
C LYS A 187 -9.14 -18.58 -0.27
N PRO A 188 -9.52 -19.51 -1.15
CA PRO A 188 -9.95 -19.15 -2.51
C PRO A 188 -11.02 -18.05 -2.58
N ASP A 189 -12.02 -18.10 -1.71
CA ASP A 189 -13.07 -17.07 -1.70
C ASP A 189 -12.58 -15.74 -1.13
N GLU A 190 -11.69 -15.79 -0.13
CA GLU A 190 -11.03 -14.60 0.42
C GLU A 190 -10.14 -13.93 -0.64
N ALA A 191 -9.43 -14.73 -1.44
CA ALA A 191 -8.59 -14.24 -2.53
C ALA A 191 -9.40 -13.49 -3.59
N LYS A 192 -10.62 -13.95 -3.90
CA LYS A 192 -11.53 -13.23 -4.81
C LYS A 192 -11.92 -11.86 -4.26
N ILE A 193 -12.18 -11.79 -2.94
CA ILE A 193 -12.48 -10.51 -2.26
C ILE A 193 -11.22 -9.63 -2.26
N PHE A 194 -10.05 -10.22 -2.02
CA PHE A 194 -8.79 -9.47 -1.98
C PHE A 194 -8.46 -8.82 -3.32
N LYS A 195 -8.81 -9.44 -4.46
CA LYS A 195 -8.64 -8.81 -5.78
C LYS A 195 -9.40 -7.47 -5.90
N LYS A 196 -10.56 -7.35 -5.24
CA LYS A 196 -11.30 -6.08 -5.19
C LYS A 196 -10.55 -5.04 -4.33
N ILE A 197 -9.92 -5.51 -3.23
CA ILE A 197 -9.07 -4.66 -2.38
C ILE A 197 -7.87 -4.13 -3.19
N GLU A 198 -7.21 -4.99 -3.97
CA GLU A 198 -6.09 -4.59 -4.81
C GLU A 198 -6.49 -3.45 -5.77
N LYS A 199 -7.64 -3.60 -6.43
CA LYS A 199 -8.17 -2.57 -7.34
C LYS A 199 -8.43 -1.26 -6.61
N ARG A 200 -9.14 -1.31 -5.48
CA ARG A 200 -9.43 -0.12 -4.67
C ARG A 200 -8.15 0.53 -4.12
N THR A 201 -7.14 -0.27 -3.82
CA THR A 201 -5.82 0.22 -3.37
C THR A 201 -5.13 0.97 -4.50
N ALA A 202 -5.18 0.45 -5.72
CA ALA A 202 -4.64 1.14 -6.89
C ALA A 202 -5.32 2.50 -7.09
N GLU A 203 -6.64 2.53 -7.04
CA GLU A 203 -7.42 3.78 -7.12
C GLU A 203 -7.03 4.77 -6.01
N ALA A 204 -6.83 4.27 -4.78
CA ALA A 204 -6.43 5.11 -3.64
C ALA A 204 -5.02 5.70 -3.84
N ILE A 205 -4.07 4.92 -4.36
CA ILE A 205 -2.72 5.40 -4.67
C ILE A 205 -2.82 6.50 -5.74
N ASP A 206 -3.57 6.26 -6.81
CA ASP A 206 -3.72 7.23 -7.90
C ASP A 206 -4.38 8.53 -7.42
N LEU A 207 -5.38 8.44 -6.53
CA LEU A 207 -5.99 9.63 -5.92
C LEU A 207 -4.98 10.42 -5.08
N ILE A 208 -4.13 9.72 -4.30
CA ILE A 208 -3.08 10.40 -3.51
C ILE A 208 -2.13 11.16 -4.45
N LEU A 209 -1.70 10.51 -5.52
CA LEU A 209 -0.74 11.09 -6.47
C LEU A 209 -1.36 12.26 -7.23
N GLY A 210 -2.58 12.10 -7.74
CA GLY A 210 -3.23 13.09 -8.60
C GLY A 210 -3.87 14.26 -7.84
N GLU A 211 -4.44 14.00 -6.67
CA GLU A 211 -5.29 14.97 -5.97
C GLU A 211 -4.85 15.27 -4.53
N GLY A 212 -3.85 14.55 -4.04
CA GLY A 212 -3.32 14.75 -2.69
C GLY A 212 -4.04 13.96 -1.61
N LYS A 213 -3.42 13.90 -0.44
CA LYS A 213 -3.85 13.01 0.64
C LYS A 213 -5.21 13.38 1.25
N GLU A 214 -5.52 14.66 1.35
CA GLU A 214 -6.76 15.13 1.99
C GLU A 214 -7.99 14.66 1.20
N ARG A 215 -7.98 14.90 -0.11
CA ARG A 215 -9.07 14.49 -0.98
C ARG A 215 -9.15 12.96 -1.08
N ALA A 216 -8.02 12.30 -1.25
CA ALA A 216 -7.96 10.83 -1.30
C ALA A 216 -8.54 10.21 -0.02
N MET A 217 -8.19 10.73 1.16
CA MET A 217 -8.74 10.23 2.44
C MET A 217 -10.25 10.41 2.53
N GLY A 218 -10.74 11.57 2.10
CA GLY A 218 -12.17 11.85 2.08
C GLY A 218 -12.93 10.85 1.21
N GLU A 219 -12.45 10.64 -0.01
CA GLU A 219 -13.10 9.77 -0.99
C GLU A 219 -12.99 8.29 -0.61
N VAL A 220 -11.80 7.81 -0.26
CA VAL A 220 -11.58 6.39 0.10
C VAL A 220 -12.37 6.01 1.35
N ASN A 221 -12.41 6.89 2.36
CA ASN A 221 -13.07 6.58 3.63
C ASN A 221 -14.60 6.72 3.59
N SER A 222 -15.16 7.48 2.62
CA SER A 222 -16.62 7.60 2.45
C SER A 222 -17.22 6.43 1.67
N ASN A 223 -16.45 5.78 0.82
CA ASN A 223 -16.89 4.63 0.03
C ASN A 223 -16.79 3.34 0.87
N LYS A 224 -17.90 2.93 1.52
CA LYS A 224 -18.00 1.70 2.30
C LYS A 224 -18.15 0.47 1.41
#